data_2d3c3518020d48e3af022efa5bb4dab2
#
_entry.id   2d3c3518020d48e3af022efa5bb4dab2
#
_cell.length_a   1.000
_cell.length_b   1.000
_cell.length_c   1.000
_cell.angle_alpha   90.00
_cell.angle_beta   90.00
_cell.angle_gamma   90.00
#
_symmetry.space_group_name_H-M   'P 1'
#
loop_
_entity.id
_entity.type
_entity.pdbx_description
1 polymer ?
#
loop_
_entity_poly.entity_id
_entity_poly.type
_entity_poly.pdbx_seq_one_letter_code
_entity_poly.pdbx_strand_id
1 'polypeptide(L)'
;MNKTQISIDARNIFLSEYKAVLSTHSVDVIGYPFGSIVPYCLNKIGLPIILISKIAQHTKNINSNAKVSLIVVEGGADDSQTVGRVTFLGDAELVGKKDSYSAERYYNYFPQSRDYHKTHDFDFYIIKPVRIRFIKGFGQIYWIEKNNFQLANPFIFEEEQKMLNHMNIDHIDTIRHYCDVYNINYKTPELPEMV
;
A
#
# COMPACT_ATOMS: atom_id res chain seq x y z
N MET A 1 21.50 -6.53 -14.24
CA MET A 1 20.32 -7.17 -13.60
C MET A 1 19.20 -7.25 -14.62
N ASN A 2 18.43 -8.34 -14.67
CA ASN A 2 17.31 -8.51 -15.60
C ASN A 2 16.16 -7.53 -15.20
N LYS A 3 15.51 -6.89 -16.19
CA LYS A 3 14.38 -5.96 -15.97
C LYS A 3 13.24 -6.57 -15.13
N THR A 4 12.99 -7.86 -15.31
CA THR A 4 11.98 -8.60 -14.52
C THR A 4 12.38 -8.66 -13.03
N GLN A 5 13.65 -8.95 -12.71
CA GLN A 5 14.11 -9.01 -11.31
C GLN A 5 14.04 -7.64 -10.62
N ILE A 6 14.37 -6.56 -11.35
CA ILE A 6 14.24 -5.19 -10.83
C ILE A 6 12.81 -4.88 -10.45
N SER A 7 11.85 -5.29 -11.27
CA SER A 7 10.43 -5.08 -11.00
C SER A 7 9.91 -5.92 -9.83
N ILE A 8 10.42 -7.15 -9.69
CA ILE A 8 10.11 -8.03 -8.54
C ILE A 8 10.64 -7.41 -7.24
N ASP A 9 11.90 -6.99 -7.22
CA ASP A 9 12.52 -6.41 -6.03
C ASP A 9 11.76 -5.14 -5.58
N ALA A 10 11.42 -4.26 -6.52
CA ALA A 10 10.64 -3.06 -6.22
C ALA A 10 9.23 -3.37 -5.68
N ARG A 11 8.55 -4.39 -6.24
CA ARG A 11 7.24 -4.83 -5.73
C ARG A 11 7.32 -5.43 -4.35
N ASN A 12 8.37 -6.19 -4.04
CA ASN A 12 8.55 -6.78 -2.72
C ASN A 12 8.59 -5.71 -1.63
N ILE A 13 9.25 -4.56 -1.86
CA ILE A 13 9.22 -3.42 -0.93
C ILE A 13 7.80 -2.90 -0.76
N PHE A 14 7.03 -2.77 -1.86
CA PHE A 14 5.64 -2.31 -1.77
C PHE A 14 4.71 -3.31 -1.06
N LEU A 15 5.04 -4.60 -1.08
CA LEU A 15 4.26 -5.65 -0.42
C LEU A 15 4.62 -5.82 1.05
N SER A 16 5.86 -5.52 1.44
CA SER A 16 6.33 -5.69 2.82
C SER A 16 6.08 -4.48 3.71
N GLU A 17 5.84 -3.32 3.12
CA GLU A 17 5.64 -2.07 3.85
C GLU A 17 4.17 -1.63 3.76
N TYR A 18 3.69 -0.98 4.82
CA TYR A 18 2.28 -0.53 4.93
C TYR A 18 2.15 0.97 5.18
N LYS A 19 3.26 1.71 5.15
CA LYS A 19 3.32 3.15 5.32
C LYS A 19 4.11 3.79 4.19
N ALA A 20 3.62 4.92 3.72
CA ALA A 20 4.28 5.68 2.67
C ALA A 20 4.24 7.17 2.95
N VAL A 21 5.16 7.91 2.35
CA VAL A 21 5.07 9.36 2.24
C VAL A 21 4.36 9.70 0.93
N LEU A 22 3.18 10.29 1.05
CA LEU A 22 2.38 10.82 -0.06
C LEU A 22 2.78 12.28 -0.28
N SER A 23 3.25 12.64 -1.46
CA SER A 23 3.49 14.02 -1.86
C SER A 23 2.43 14.50 -2.84
N THR A 24 1.88 15.68 -2.58
CA THR A 24 0.81 16.32 -3.35
C THR A 24 1.21 17.75 -3.70
N HIS A 25 0.52 18.38 -4.65
CA HIS A 25 0.71 19.80 -4.97
C HIS A 25 -0.10 20.67 -4.00
N SER A 26 0.56 21.50 -3.20
CA SER A 26 -0.11 22.35 -2.23
C SER A 26 -1.04 23.37 -2.88
N VAL A 27 -2.30 23.44 -2.42
CA VAL A 27 -3.24 24.49 -2.82
C VAL A 27 -3.10 25.74 -1.94
N ASP A 28 -2.59 25.60 -0.73
CA ASP A 28 -2.44 26.73 0.21
C ASP A 28 -1.10 27.46 0.01
N VAL A 29 -0.06 26.74 -0.41
CA VAL A 29 1.26 27.32 -0.71
C VAL A 29 1.62 26.92 -2.15
N ILE A 30 1.16 27.72 -3.10
CA ILE A 30 1.27 27.43 -4.53
C ILE A 30 2.72 27.24 -4.95
N GLY A 31 2.95 26.17 -5.75
CA GLY A 31 4.28 25.81 -6.26
C GLY A 31 5.11 24.94 -5.32
N TYR A 32 4.63 24.68 -4.11
CA TYR A 32 5.33 23.81 -3.15
C TYR A 32 4.71 22.39 -3.11
N PRO A 33 5.55 21.34 -2.99
CA PRO A 33 5.06 20.02 -2.67
C PRO A 33 4.64 19.96 -1.20
N PHE A 34 3.63 19.13 -0.91
CA PHE A 34 3.13 18.89 0.45
C PHE A 34 3.22 17.40 0.76
N GLY A 35 3.98 17.02 1.78
CA GLY A 35 4.19 15.64 2.22
C GLY A 35 3.26 15.23 3.36
N SER A 36 2.76 14.01 3.30
CA SER A 36 1.95 13.39 4.36
C SER A 36 2.33 11.92 4.53
N ILE A 37 2.26 11.40 5.75
CA ILE A 37 2.37 9.95 5.96
C ILE A 37 0.98 9.35 5.82
N VAL A 38 0.86 8.30 5.02
CA VAL A 38 -0.40 7.57 4.80
C VAL A 38 -0.17 6.06 4.93
N PRO A 39 -1.05 5.34 5.63
CA PRO A 39 -1.14 3.89 5.49
C PRO A 39 -1.65 3.54 4.09
N TYR A 40 -1.19 2.43 3.55
CA TYR A 40 -1.67 1.90 2.27
C TYR A 40 -1.66 0.38 2.25
N CYS A 41 -2.48 -0.20 1.40
CA CYS A 41 -2.35 -1.58 0.94
C CYS A 41 -2.49 -1.64 -0.58
N LEU A 42 -2.27 -2.80 -1.17
CA LEU A 42 -2.43 -2.98 -2.61
C LEU A 42 -3.77 -3.64 -2.93
N ASN A 43 -4.44 -3.17 -3.99
CA ASN A 43 -5.63 -3.86 -4.50
C ASN A 43 -5.25 -5.12 -5.30
N LYS A 44 -6.25 -5.85 -5.80
CA LYS A 44 -6.07 -7.11 -6.54
C LYS A 44 -5.20 -7.03 -7.81
N ILE A 45 -4.98 -5.83 -8.33
CA ILE A 45 -4.11 -5.59 -9.49
C ILE A 45 -2.81 -4.88 -9.13
N GLY A 46 -2.50 -4.81 -7.83
CA GLY A 46 -1.23 -4.24 -7.34
C GLY A 46 -1.18 -2.71 -7.30
N LEU A 47 -2.33 -2.03 -7.27
CA LEU A 47 -2.38 -0.57 -7.13
C LEU A 47 -2.51 -0.16 -5.66
N PRO A 48 -1.77 0.87 -5.21
CA PRO A 48 -1.92 1.39 -3.85
C PRO A 48 -3.32 1.95 -3.60
N ILE A 49 -3.93 1.52 -2.49
CA ILE A 49 -5.17 2.07 -1.93
C ILE A 49 -4.80 2.86 -0.69
N ILE A 50 -5.32 4.07 -0.56
CA ILE A 50 -5.24 4.90 0.64
C ILE A 50 -6.63 5.30 1.09
N LEU A 51 -6.84 5.43 2.41
CA LEU A 51 -8.06 5.96 3.02
C LEU A 51 -7.72 7.30 3.67
N ILE A 52 -8.31 8.37 3.18
CA ILE A 52 -7.97 9.74 3.59
C ILE A 52 -9.21 10.56 3.92
N SER A 53 -9.11 11.42 4.95
CA SER A 53 -10.19 12.28 5.38
C SER A 53 -10.43 13.42 4.38
N LYS A 54 -11.69 13.75 4.13
CA LYS A 54 -12.11 14.87 3.26
C LYS A 54 -11.59 16.23 3.71
N ILE A 55 -11.39 16.42 5.02
CA ILE A 55 -10.89 17.68 5.58
C ILE A 55 -9.37 17.81 5.53
N ALA A 56 -8.65 16.70 5.26
CA ALA A 56 -7.20 16.69 5.26
C ALA A 56 -6.61 17.53 4.10
N GLN A 57 -5.46 18.17 4.35
CA GLN A 57 -4.81 19.02 3.36
C GLN A 57 -4.45 18.25 2.07
N HIS A 58 -3.93 17.03 2.20
CA HIS A 58 -3.61 16.21 1.03
C HIS A 58 -4.86 15.88 0.18
N THR A 59 -6.04 15.74 0.79
CA THR A 59 -7.29 15.52 0.06
C THR A 59 -7.70 16.75 -0.74
N LYS A 60 -7.60 17.95 -0.15
CA LYS A 60 -7.84 19.21 -0.86
C LYS A 60 -6.87 19.38 -2.04
N ASN A 61 -5.62 19.03 -1.83
CA ASN A 61 -4.57 19.07 -2.85
C ASN A 61 -4.90 18.11 -4.01
N ILE A 62 -5.25 16.85 -3.72
CA ILE A 62 -5.61 15.84 -4.72
C ILE A 62 -6.84 16.26 -5.53
N ASN A 63 -7.86 16.82 -4.88
CA ASN A 63 -9.06 17.30 -5.56
C ASN A 63 -8.78 18.44 -6.54
N SER A 64 -7.73 19.23 -6.29
CA SER A 64 -7.27 20.26 -7.20
C SER A 64 -6.32 19.74 -8.28
N ASN A 65 -5.44 18.81 -7.90
CA ASN A 65 -4.47 18.20 -8.82
C ASN A 65 -4.20 16.76 -8.38
N ALA A 66 -4.70 15.81 -9.17
CA ALA A 66 -4.61 14.38 -8.87
C ALA A 66 -3.18 13.80 -8.95
N LYS A 67 -2.21 14.55 -9.48
CA LYS A 67 -0.82 14.09 -9.64
C LYS A 67 -0.15 14.00 -8.28
N VAL A 68 0.33 12.79 -7.95
CA VAL A 68 0.94 12.48 -6.66
C VAL A 68 2.22 11.67 -6.82
N SER A 69 3.04 11.65 -5.78
CA SER A 69 4.04 10.61 -5.61
C SER A 69 3.86 9.92 -4.26
N LEU A 70 4.02 8.61 -4.26
CA LEU A 70 4.03 7.78 -3.07
C LEU A 70 5.42 7.16 -2.93
N ILE A 71 6.15 7.51 -1.87
CA ILE A 71 7.46 6.92 -1.60
C ILE A 71 7.38 5.93 -0.45
N VAL A 72 7.87 4.73 -0.71
CA VAL A 72 8.00 3.64 0.25
C VAL A 72 9.48 3.33 0.43
N VAL A 73 9.89 3.18 1.67
CA VAL A 73 11.28 2.90 2.05
C VAL A 73 11.29 1.58 2.80
N GLU A 74 12.18 0.67 2.40
CA GLU A 74 12.40 -0.60 3.07
C GLU A 74 12.80 -0.36 4.53
N GLY A 75 12.10 -1.03 5.45
CA GLY A 75 12.35 -0.90 6.89
C GLY A 75 13.60 -1.66 7.36
N GLY A 76 13.94 -1.47 8.66
CA GLY A 76 14.92 -2.31 9.34
C GLY A 76 16.38 -1.87 9.25
N ALA A 77 16.73 -0.74 8.63
CA ALA A 77 18.08 -0.20 8.64
C ALA A 77 18.13 1.21 9.22
N ASP A 78 19.22 1.51 9.93
CA ASP A 78 19.46 2.82 10.54
C ASP A 78 19.76 3.90 9.48
N ASP A 79 20.40 3.51 8.35
CA ASP A 79 20.71 4.44 7.26
C ASP A 79 19.77 4.23 6.07
N SER A 80 18.84 5.16 5.90
CA SER A 80 17.88 5.16 4.79
C SER A 80 18.50 5.30 3.39
N GLN A 81 19.78 5.65 3.27
CA GLN A 81 20.46 5.74 1.97
C GLN A 81 20.92 4.37 1.47
N THR A 82 21.11 3.42 2.37
CA THR A 82 21.59 2.06 2.05
C THR A 82 20.48 1.09 1.70
N VAL A 83 19.23 1.41 2.03
CA VAL A 83 18.07 0.54 1.82
C VAL A 83 17.35 0.80 0.51
N GLY A 84 16.56 -0.19 0.11
CA GLY A 84 15.67 -0.10 -1.04
C GLY A 84 14.59 0.96 -0.83
N ARG A 85 14.29 1.71 -1.88
CA ARG A 85 13.17 2.67 -1.87
C ARG A 85 12.52 2.77 -3.23
N VAL A 86 11.21 2.89 -3.20
CA VAL A 86 10.38 2.96 -4.40
C VAL A 86 9.58 4.24 -4.38
N THR A 87 9.71 5.06 -5.42
CA THR A 87 8.84 6.22 -5.66
C THR A 87 7.85 5.87 -6.77
N PHE A 88 6.59 5.84 -6.43
CA PHE A 88 5.48 5.55 -7.31
C PHE A 88 4.85 6.88 -7.75
N LEU A 89 5.08 7.29 -9.00
CA LEU A 89 4.45 8.47 -9.58
C LEU A 89 3.12 8.05 -10.21
N GLY A 90 2.05 8.76 -9.88
CA GLY A 90 0.74 8.39 -10.38
C GLY A 90 -0.32 9.48 -10.23
N ASP A 91 -1.51 9.14 -10.67
CA ASP A 91 -2.72 9.94 -10.51
C ASP A 91 -3.62 9.28 -9.45
N ALA A 92 -4.02 10.06 -8.45
CA ALA A 92 -4.94 9.62 -7.40
C ALA A 92 -6.38 9.70 -7.93
N GLU A 93 -7.11 8.59 -7.92
CA GLU A 93 -8.49 8.52 -8.33
C GLU A 93 -9.38 8.05 -7.19
N LEU A 94 -10.52 8.72 -7.02
CA LEU A 94 -11.53 8.34 -6.04
C LEU A 94 -12.08 6.95 -6.37
N VAL A 95 -12.10 6.07 -5.37
CA VAL A 95 -12.71 4.73 -5.50
C VAL A 95 -14.21 4.87 -5.58
N GLY A 96 -14.79 4.33 -6.66
CA GLY A 96 -16.23 4.35 -6.83
C GLY A 96 -16.95 3.50 -5.78
N LYS A 97 -18.16 3.91 -5.39
CA LYS A 97 -19.01 3.19 -4.40
C LYS A 97 -19.28 1.72 -4.75
N LYS A 98 -19.05 1.31 -5.99
CA LYS A 98 -19.22 -0.08 -6.46
C LYS A 98 -18.01 -0.97 -6.19
N ASP A 99 -16.85 -0.42 -5.87
CA ASP A 99 -15.64 -1.17 -5.55
C ASP A 99 -15.57 -1.44 -4.02
N SER A 100 -16.49 -2.28 -3.56
CA SER A 100 -16.48 -2.74 -2.17
C SER A 100 -15.26 -3.63 -1.85
N TYR A 101 -14.68 -4.30 -2.85
CA TYR A 101 -13.53 -5.16 -2.68
C TYR A 101 -12.28 -4.38 -2.21
N SER A 102 -11.98 -3.26 -2.83
CA SER A 102 -10.84 -2.42 -2.43
C SER A 102 -11.01 -1.90 -0.99
N ALA A 103 -12.22 -1.51 -0.60
CA ALA A 103 -12.51 -1.06 0.75
C ALA A 103 -12.35 -2.19 1.79
N GLU A 104 -12.94 -3.37 1.55
CA GLU A 104 -12.83 -4.53 2.45
C GLU A 104 -11.38 -4.98 2.57
N ARG A 105 -10.63 -5.03 1.46
CA ARG A 105 -9.21 -5.37 1.51
C ARG A 105 -8.42 -4.39 2.38
N TYR A 106 -8.65 -3.10 2.27
CA TYR A 106 -8.01 -2.10 3.13
C TYR A 106 -8.36 -2.31 4.60
N TYR A 107 -9.63 -2.58 4.92
CA TYR A 107 -10.08 -2.84 6.29
C TYR A 107 -9.51 -4.13 6.89
N ASN A 108 -9.21 -5.13 6.07
CA ASN A 108 -8.53 -6.34 6.55
C ASN A 108 -7.09 -6.05 6.99
N TYR A 109 -6.37 -5.17 6.27
CA TYR A 109 -5.04 -4.70 6.69
C TYR A 109 -5.07 -3.71 7.87
N PHE A 110 -6.12 -2.89 7.96
CA PHE A 110 -6.26 -1.82 8.95
C PHE A 110 -7.64 -1.87 9.61
N PRO A 111 -7.95 -2.88 10.45
CA PRO A 111 -9.29 -3.07 11.03
C PRO A 111 -9.82 -1.86 11.78
N GLN A 112 -8.95 -1.14 12.50
CA GLN A 112 -9.29 0.08 13.23
C GLN A 112 -9.82 1.20 12.33
N SER A 113 -9.51 1.18 11.04
CA SER A 113 -9.96 2.22 10.11
C SER A 113 -11.45 2.14 9.76
N ARG A 114 -12.12 1.02 10.07
CA ARG A 114 -13.60 0.91 9.95
C ARG A 114 -14.33 1.94 10.81
N ASP A 115 -13.71 2.35 11.91
CA ASP A 115 -14.30 3.31 12.84
C ASP A 115 -14.06 4.78 12.46
N TYR A 116 -13.19 5.06 11.51
CA TYR A 116 -12.87 6.44 11.12
C TYR A 116 -14.09 7.21 10.58
N HIS A 117 -15.00 6.52 9.90
CA HIS A 117 -16.24 7.10 9.40
C HIS A 117 -17.21 7.57 10.51
N LYS A 118 -16.98 7.14 11.78
CA LYS A 118 -17.76 7.59 12.93
C LYS A 118 -17.43 9.02 13.36
N THR A 119 -16.20 9.48 13.03
CA THR A 119 -15.70 10.79 13.45
C THR A 119 -15.65 11.81 12.32
N HIS A 120 -15.27 11.38 11.11
CA HIS A 120 -15.14 12.24 9.93
C HIS A 120 -15.46 11.46 8.65
N ASP A 121 -15.74 12.20 7.58
CA ASP A 121 -15.87 11.62 6.25
C ASP A 121 -14.50 11.23 5.70
N PHE A 122 -14.37 9.97 5.31
CA PHE A 122 -13.20 9.42 4.65
C PHE A 122 -13.58 8.87 3.29
N ASP A 123 -12.68 8.98 2.34
CA ASP A 123 -12.82 8.40 1.01
C ASP A 123 -11.59 7.55 0.66
N PHE A 124 -11.84 6.48 -0.08
CA PHE A 124 -10.77 5.66 -0.65
C PHE A 124 -10.28 6.24 -1.96
N TYR A 125 -8.97 6.25 -2.13
CA TYR A 125 -8.32 6.59 -3.38
C TYR A 125 -7.41 5.46 -3.83
N ILE A 126 -7.38 5.21 -5.14
CA ILE A 126 -6.41 4.32 -5.80
C ILE A 126 -5.41 5.22 -6.54
N ILE A 127 -4.12 4.90 -6.43
CA ILE A 127 -3.08 5.62 -7.15
C ILE A 127 -2.74 4.83 -8.41
N LYS A 128 -3.10 5.35 -9.59
CA LYS A 128 -2.79 4.74 -10.88
C LYS A 128 -1.40 5.14 -11.34
N PRO A 129 -0.53 4.17 -11.67
CA PRO A 129 0.86 4.47 -11.99
C PRO A 129 1.02 5.17 -13.33
N VAL A 130 1.89 6.15 -13.33
CA VAL A 130 2.48 6.74 -14.54
C VAL A 130 3.86 6.14 -14.74
N ARG A 131 4.71 6.16 -13.72
CA ARG A 131 6.06 5.60 -13.75
C ARG A 131 6.58 5.35 -12.35
N ILE A 132 7.48 4.38 -12.20
CA ILE A 132 8.04 4.01 -10.90
C ILE A 132 9.56 4.22 -10.91
N ARG A 133 10.09 4.86 -9.87
CA ARG A 133 11.52 4.98 -9.62
C ARG A 133 11.90 4.00 -8.52
N PHE A 134 12.83 3.10 -8.80
CA PHE A 134 13.40 2.17 -7.83
C PHE A 134 14.87 2.46 -7.58
N ILE A 135 15.25 2.55 -6.32
CA ILE A 135 16.64 2.66 -5.86
C ILE A 135 16.89 1.49 -4.94
N LYS A 136 17.79 0.58 -5.37
CA LYS A 136 18.18 -0.59 -4.61
C LYS A 136 19.54 -0.31 -3.94
N GLY A 137 19.48 0.38 -2.77
CA GLY A 137 20.70 0.78 -2.07
C GLY A 137 21.59 1.72 -2.89
N PHE A 138 22.87 1.72 -2.58
CA PHE A 138 23.82 2.70 -3.12
C PHE A 138 24.09 2.45 -4.62
N GLY A 139 23.79 3.46 -5.46
CA GLY A 139 24.19 3.50 -6.87
C GLY A 139 23.35 2.67 -7.86
N GLN A 140 22.42 1.87 -7.40
CA GLN A 140 21.56 1.07 -8.27
C GLN A 140 20.19 1.76 -8.45
N ILE A 141 20.04 2.47 -9.55
CA ILE A 141 18.92 3.37 -9.79
C ILE A 141 18.22 2.99 -11.09
N TYR A 142 16.90 2.71 -11.01
CA TYR A 142 16.12 2.21 -12.14
C TYR A 142 14.83 2.99 -12.33
N TRP A 143 14.39 3.09 -13.59
CA TRP A 143 13.04 3.44 -13.94
C TRP A 143 12.29 2.18 -14.39
N ILE A 144 11.10 1.97 -13.85
CA ILE A 144 10.22 0.84 -14.16
C ILE A 144 8.95 1.40 -14.80
N GLU A 145 8.63 0.89 -15.97
CA GLU A 145 7.39 1.24 -16.64
C GLU A 145 6.20 0.54 -15.96
N LYS A 146 5.05 1.21 -15.94
CA LYS A 146 3.84 0.73 -15.24
C LYS A 146 3.47 -0.73 -15.56
N ASN A 147 3.53 -1.12 -16.83
CA ASN A 147 3.18 -2.47 -17.28
C ASN A 147 4.14 -3.56 -16.76
N ASN A 148 5.34 -3.19 -16.36
CA ASN A 148 6.32 -4.11 -15.77
C ASN A 148 6.21 -4.18 -14.25
N PHE A 149 5.59 -3.19 -13.62
CA PHE A 149 5.41 -3.13 -12.17
C PHE A 149 4.11 -3.81 -11.71
N GLN A 150 3.02 -3.62 -12.45
CA GLN A 150 1.72 -4.18 -12.12
C GLN A 150 1.70 -5.69 -12.35
N LEU A 151 1.19 -6.42 -11.35
CA LEU A 151 0.83 -7.84 -11.48
C LEU A 151 -0.63 -7.99 -11.05
N ALA A 152 -1.42 -8.57 -11.93
CA ALA A 152 -2.75 -9.00 -11.54
C ALA A 152 -2.65 -10.17 -10.55
N ASN A 153 -3.55 -10.22 -9.58
CA ASN A 153 -3.73 -11.41 -8.76
C ASN A 153 -4.14 -12.57 -9.69
N PRO A 154 -3.41 -13.70 -9.71
CA PRO A 154 -3.75 -14.84 -10.55
C PRO A 154 -5.04 -15.56 -10.13
N PHE A 155 -5.49 -15.32 -8.88
CA PHE A 155 -6.69 -15.96 -8.33
C PHE A 155 -7.91 -15.07 -8.50
N ILE A 156 -9.04 -15.67 -8.81
CA ILE A 156 -10.33 -15.00 -8.73
C ILE A 156 -10.73 -14.85 -7.25
N PHE A 157 -11.66 -13.92 -6.97
CA PHE A 157 -12.06 -13.60 -5.59
C PHE A 157 -12.49 -14.83 -4.79
N GLU A 158 -13.29 -15.71 -5.38
CA GLU A 158 -13.80 -16.91 -4.73
C GLU A 158 -12.71 -17.91 -4.39
N GLU A 159 -11.68 -18.05 -5.21
CA GLU A 159 -10.50 -18.88 -4.94
C GLU A 159 -9.65 -18.29 -3.83
N GLU A 160 -9.39 -16.99 -3.87
CA GLU A 160 -8.66 -16.27 -2.81
C GLU A 160 -9.35 -16.44 -1.46
N GLN A 161 -10.68 -16.23 -1.40
CA GLN A 161 -11.45 -16.41 -0.15
C GLN A 161 -11.44 -17.86 0.36
N LYS A 162 -11.51 -18.85 -0.53
CA LYS A 162 -11.40 -20.26 -0.12
C LYS A 162 -10.04 -20.58 0.48
N MET A 163 -8.95 -20.06 -0.12
CA MET A 163 -7.60 -20.27 0.42
C MET A 163 -7.43 -19.60 1.78
N LEU A 164 -7.87 -18.34 1.93
CA LEU A 164 -7.82 -17.62 3.21
C LEU A 164 -8.63 -18.33 4.29
N ASN A 165 -9.86 -18.73 4.00
CA ASN A 165 -10.71 -19.46 4.95
C ASN A 165 -10.09 -20.80 5.35
N HIS A 166 -9.55 -21.56 4.41
CA HIS A 166 -8.86 -22.81 4.69
C HIS A 166 -7.67 -22.59 5.64
N MET A 167 -6.82 -21.61 5.35
CA MET A 167 -5.69 -21.30 6.22
C MET A 167 -6.12 -20.85 7.63
N ASN A 168 -7.11 -19.97 7.71
CA ASN A 168 -7.55 -19.37 8.97
C ASN A 168 -8.34 -20.36 9.86
N ILE A 169 -9.00 -21.36 9.27
CA ILE A 169 -9.78 -22.37 10.02
C ILE A 169 -8.94 -23.62 10.29
N ASP A 170 -8.34 -24.19 9.23
CA ASP A 170 -7.73 -25.51 9.33
C ASP A 170 -6.24 -25.46 9.72
N HIS A 171 -5.58 -24.30 9.57
CA HIS A 171 -4.14 -24.12 9.81
C HIS A 171 -3.79 -23.01 10.79
N ILE A 172 -4.70 -22.69 11.70
CA ILE A 172 -4.49 -21.61 12.70
C ILE A 172 -3.24 -21.83 13.56
N ASP A 173 -2.94 -23.08 13.93
CA ASP A 173 -1.73 -23.38 14.70
C ASP A 173 -0.45 -23.16 13.92
N THR A 174 -0.49 -23.36 12.61
CA THR A 174 0.63 -23.03 11.71
C THR A 174 0.84 -21.52 11.63
N ILE A 175 -0.25 -20.74 11.55
CA ILE A 175 -0.18 -19.27 11.55
C ILE A 175 0.42 -18.76 12.87
N ARG A 176 -0.01 -19.32 14.01
CA ARG A 176 0.58 -19.02 15.33
C ARG A 176 2.07 -19.32 15.36
N HIS A 177 2.45 -20.50 14.89
CA HIS A 177 3.87 -20.88 14.81
C HIS A 177 4.69 -19.88 13.98
N TYR A 178 4.17 -19.39 12.86
CA TYR A 178 4.85 -18.34 12.08
C TYR A 178 4.98 -17.05 12.87
N CYS A 179 3.94 -16.62 13.58
CA CYS A 179 4.02 -15.44 14.44
C CYS A 179 5.10 -15.59 15.52
N ASP A 180 5.20 -16.76 16.15
CA ASP A 180 6.21 -17.06 17.17
C ASP A 180 7.63 -17.03 16.57
N VAL A 181 7.84 -17.66 15.41
CA VAL A 181 9.14 -17.71 14.73
C VAL A 181 9.64 -16.32 14.34
N TYR A 182 8.73 -15.46 13.90
CA TYR A 182 9.05 -14.09 13.46
C TYR A 182 8.88 -13.04 14.57
N ASN A 183 8.62 -13.46 15.81
CA ASN A 183 8.39 -12.58 16.96
C ASN A 183 7.28 -11.53 16.74
N ILE A 184 6.22 -11.92 16.02
CA ILE A 184 5.05 -11.08 15.78
C ILE A 184 4.14 -11.19 17.02
N ASN A 185 3.97 -10.07 17.73
CA ASN A 185 3.08 -10.03 18.88
C ASN A 185 1.61 -9.94 18.41
N TYR A 186 0.79 -10.88 18.86
CA TYR A 186 -0.66 -10.83 18.71
C TYR A 186 -1.35 -10.95 20.06
N LYS A 187 -2.50 -10.29 20.21
CA LYS A 187 -3.26 -10.31 21.47
C LYS A 187 -4.18 -11.52 21.49
N THR A 188 -4.11 -12.31 22.55
CA THR A 188 -5.16 -13.28 22.87
C THR A 188 -6.35 -12.56 23.52
N PRO A 189 -7.62 -12.79 23.13
CA PRO A 189 -8.09 -13.89 22.28
C PRO A 189 -8.07 -13.63 20.77
N GLU A 190 -7.61 -12.46 20.31
CA GLU A 190 -7.49 -12.18 18.89
C GLU A 190 -6.45 -13.11 18.28
N LEU A 191 -6.90 -14.02 17.42
CA LEU A 191 -6.03 -14.95 16.72
C LEU A 191 -5.45 -14.26 15.48
N PRO A 192 -4.16 -14.52 15.15
CA PRO A 192 -3.61 -14.05 13.89
C PRO A 192 -4.34 -14.72 12.73
N GLU A 193 -4.65 -13.95 11.70
CA GLU A 193 -5.31 -14.40 10.47
C GLU A 193 -4.52 -13.97 9.25
N MET A 194 -4.58 -14.76 8.19
CA MET A 194 -4.10 -14.36 6.86
C MET A 194 -5.15 -13.45 6.19
N VAL A 195 -4.69 -12.41 5.50
CA VAL A 195 -5.51 -11.40 4.82
C VAL A 195 -5.05 -11.16 3.37
#